data_52d658005a109711cd619d62eb7ef55a
#
_entry.id   52d658005a109711cd619d62eb7ef55a
#
_cell.length_a   1.000
_cell.length_b   1.000
_cell.length_c   1.000
_cell.angle_alpha   90.00
_cell.angle_beta   90.00
_cell.angle_gamma   90.00
#
_symmetry.space_group_name_H-M   'P 1'
#
loop_
_entity.id
_entity.type
_entity.pdbx_description
1 polymer ?
#
loop_
_entity_poly.entity_id
_entity_poly.type
_entity_poly.pdbx_seq_one_letter_code
_entity_poly.pdbx_strand_id
1 'polypeptide(L)'
;VCDAISVVNGQAAYTMQVASANVEPENANHMLVSLNGILQKPGSSFTISGATITFASNLVTNDVIDFIILLGDVLNIGTPSDNGVVTASIAANAVTGAKLNTDVISAQTALAAEPADTDEFLISDAGTLKRIDYSYIKGGGITEADMYRMTANLTSNADPISSNLERVDDATFGKIGTGVTNSSGTFSFASTGLYLIQMNYTVEYAGTDSYNVYLKGTSDNSSYDVLAGNVMYIPSGLSHYEAHSLQTFFNCTNTSTHKIRFATSSFSNVNMQGDTDYNRTNFTFIRLGDSV
;
A
#
# COMPACT_ATOMS: atom_id res chain seq x y z
N VAL A 1 35.56 42.65 12.58
CA VAL A 1 36.10 44.02 12.63
C VAL A 1 35.66 44.74 11.36
N CYS A 2 35.13 45.98 11.51
CA CYS A 2 34.81 46.81 10.35
C CYS A 2 36.09 47.27 9.62
N ASP A 3 35.87 47.63 8.35
CA ASP A 3 36.92 48.25 7.54
C ASP A 3 37.39 49.57 8.20
N ALA A 4 38.65 49.94 7.96
CA ALA A 4 39.19 51.17 8.50
C ALA A 4 38.43 52.41 8.01
N ILE A 5 38.02 53.29 8.90
CA ILE A 5 37.31 54.52 8.59
C ILE A 5 38.23 55.72 8.76
N SER A 6 38.39 56.46 7.68
CA SER A 6 39.14 57.72 7.72
C SER A 6 38.30 58.84 8.34
N VAL A 7 38.79 59.48 9.38
CA VAL A 7 38.12 60.61 10.03
C VAL A 7 38.13 61.83 9.15
N VAL A 8 36.94 62.49 9.08
CA VAL A 8 36.76 63.77 8.37
C VAL A 8 36.53 64.87 9.42
N ASN A 9 37.30 65.95 9.34
CA ASN A 9 37.19 67.06 10.29
C ASN A 9 35.76 67.67 10.30
N GLY A 10 35.15 67.73 11.49
CA GLY A 10 33.80 68.28 11.68
C GLY A 10 32.66 67.29 11.39
N GLN A 11 32.95 65.99 11.16
CA GLN A 11 31.97 64.96 10.91
C GLN A 11 31.80 64.04 12.12
N ALA A 12 30.55 63.68 12.45
CA ALA A 12 30.25 62.73 13.54
C ALA A 12 29.76 61.37 13.02
N ALA A 13 29.18 61.31 11.85
CA ALA A 13 28.50 60.12 11.29
C ALA A 13 29.37 59.41 10.24
N TYR A 14 29.56 58.12 10.38
CA TYR A 14 30.39 57.30 9.48
C TYR A 14 29.70 56.00 9.12
N THR A 15 29.89 55.54 7.88
CA THR A 15 29.33 54.27 7.41
C THR A 15 30.26 53.13 7.84
N MET A 16 29.67 52.11 8.45
CA MET A 16 30.37 50.88 8.86
C MET A 16 30.32 49.87 7.72
N GLN A 17 31.47 49.30 7.35
CA GLN A 17 31.59 48.29 6.31
C GLN A 17 32.49 47.15 6.78
N VAL A 18 32.22 45.95 6.23
CA VAL A 18 33.15 44.81 6.33
C VAL A 18 33.34 44.29 4.91
N ALA A 19 34.57 44.17 4.46
CA ALA A 19 34.94 43.84 3.09
C ALA A 19 34.19 44.70 2.05
N SER A 20 34.11 46.00 2.32
CA SER A 20 33.41 47.01 1.51
C SER A 20 31.88 46.87 1.37
N ALA A 21 31.27 45.96 2.15
CA ALA A 21 29.82 45.83 2.26
C ALA A 21 29.30 46.52 3.52
N ASN A 22 28.23 47.29 3.44
CA ASN A 22 27.61 47.91 4.60
C ASN A 22 27.12 46.84 5.59
N VAL A 23 27.41 47.12 6.89
CA VAL A 23 26.94 46.25 7.98
C VAL A 23 26.04 47.02 8.91
N GLU A 24 24.93 46.41 9.31
CA GLU A 24 23.89 47.00 10.15
C GLU A 24 23.79 46.24 11.48
N PRO A 25 24.56 46.65 12.53
CA PRO A 25 24.44 46.05 13.84
C PRO A 25 23.05 46.32 14.45
N GLU A 26 22.44 45.28 15.04
CA GLU A 26 21.11 45.41 15.66
C GLU A 26 21.08 46.44 16.80
N ASN A 27 22.19 46.50 17.57
CA ASN A 27 22.25 47.34 18.76
C ASN A 27 23.69 47.82 18.99
N ALA A 28 23.85 49.08 19.44
CA ALA A 28 25.14 49.66 19.80
C ALA A 28 25.85 48.87 20.90
N ASN A 29 25.12 48.14 21.78
CA ASN A 29 25.72 47.30 22.83
C ASN A 29 26.37 46.03 22.28
N HIS A 30 26.13 45.69 21.02
CA HIS A 30 26.79 44.56 20.34
C HIS A 30 28.10 44.98 19.62
N MET A 31 28.67 46.10 20.07
CA MET A 31 29.85 46.66 19.44
C MET A 31 30.90 47.05 20.48
N LEU A 32 32.16 46.89 20.10
CA LEU A 32 33.28 47.53 20.76
C LEU A 32 33.85 48.57 19.81
N VAL A 33 33.86 49.82 20.24
CA VAL A 33 34.35 50.95 19.45
C VAL A 33 35.48 51.61 20.21
N SER A 34 36.63 51.80 19.56
CA SER A 34 37.75 52.56 20.10
C SER A 34 37.98 53.83 19.27
N LEU A 35 38.10 54.92 19.98
CA LEU A 35 38.46 56.23 19.43
C LEU A 35 39.68 56.80 20.23
N ASN A 36 40.77 57.09 19.53
CA ASN A 36 41.98 57.57 20.13
C ASN A 36 42.51 56.67 21.26
N GLY A 37 42.39 55.34 21.08
CA GLY A 37 42.80 54.34 22.07
C GLY A 37 41.90 54.18 23.29
N ILE A 38 40.71 54.85 23.30
CA ILE A 38 39.75 54.80 24.41
C ILE A 38 38.48 54.11 23.92
N LEU A 39 38.00 53.08 24.68
CA LEU A 39 36.74 52.44 24.43
C LEU A 39 35.58 53.41 24.63
N GLN A 40 34.68 53.44 23.68
CA GLN A 40 33.51 54.30 23.64
C GLN A 40 32.31 53.60 24.28
N LYS A 41 31.53 54.32 25.10
CA LYS A 41 30.35 53.78 25.75
C LYS A 41 29.16 53.79 24.78
N PRO A 42 28.55 52.63 24.50
CA PRO A 42 27.36 52.58 23.67
C PRO A 42 26.21 53.45 24.21
N GLY A 43 25.45 54.07 23.32
CA GLY A 43 24.29 54.88 23.63
C GLY A 43 24.61 56.28 24.20
N SER A 44 25.86 56.54 24.65
CA SER A 44 26.25 57.86 25.15
C SER A 44 27.43 58.47 24.39
N SER A 45 28.46 57.70 24.07
CA SER A 45 29.60 58.18 23.28
C SER A 45 29.36 57.99 21.77
N PHE A 46 28.51 57.05 21.40
CA PHE A 46 28.04 56.85 20.05
C PHE A 46 26.67 56.20 20.02
N THR A 47 25.94 56.39 18.91
CA THR A 47 24.71 55.73 18.55
C THR A 47 24.84 55.11 17.18
N ILE A 48 23.90 54.21 16.81
CA ILE A 48 23.82 53.58 15.47
C ILE A 48 22.43 53.72 14.87
N SER A 49 22.36 53.80 13.53
CA SER A 49 21.16 53.72 12.76
C SER A 49 21.48 53.06 11.42
N GLY A 50 20.94 51.85 11.18
CA GLY A 50 21.37 51.04 10.03
C GLY A 50 22.87 50.84 10.01
N ALA A 51 23.50 51.08 8.87
CA ALA A 51 24.95 50.97 8.71
C ALA A 51 25.76 52.21 9.22
N THR A 52 25.12 53.16 9.87
CA THR A 52 25.78 54.42 10.29
C THR A 52 26.02 54.41 11.78
N ILE A 53 27.31 54.63 12.20
CA ILE A 53 27.70 55.01 13.54
C ILE A 53 27.78 56.52 13.62
N THR A 54 27.22 57.10 14.69
CA THR A 54 27.27 58.55 14.97
C THR A 54 27.90 58.77 16.35
N PHE A 55 29.04 59.43 16.39
CA PHE A 55 29.70 59.82 17.65
C PHE A 55 28.98 60.99 18.30
N ALA A 56 29.06 61.10 19.61
CA ALA A 56 28.35 62.13 20.40
C ALA A 56 28.83 63.58 20.08
N SER A 57 30.02 63.73 19.51
CA SER A 57 30.57 65.00 19.01
C SER A 57 31.25 64.77 17.64
N ASN A 58 31.37 65.88 16.87
CA ASN A 58 32.14 65.82 15.64
C ASN A 58 33.60 65.49 15.92
N LEU A 59 34.14 64.57 15.13
CA LEU A 59 35.55 64.22 15.18
C LEU A 59 36.36 65.35 14.50
N VAL A 60 37.62 65.52 15.00
CA VAL A 60 38.46 66.55 14.46
C VAL A 60 39.70 65.93 13.77
N THR A 61 40.49 66.79 13.05
CA THR A 61 41.71 66.34 12.43
C THR A 61 42.67 65.74 13.49
N ASN A 62 43.22 64.55 13.24
CA ASN A 62 44.03 63.68 14.07
C ASN A 62 43.27 62.75 15.06
N ASP A 63 41.94 62.81 15.09
CA ASP A 63 41.21 61.71 15.77
C ASP A 63 41.35 60.45 14.93
N VAL A 64 41.39 59.29 15.59
CA VAL A 64 41.53 57.97 14.97
C VAL A 64 40.47 57.05 15.51
N ILE A 65 39.64 56.52 14.59
CA ILE A 65 38.77 55.38 14.91
C ILE A 65 39.66 54.13 14.79
N ASP A 66 40.14 53.64 15.94
CA ASP A 66 41.14 52.55 15.99
C ASP A 66 40.52 51.24 15.47
N PHE A 67 39.32 50.92 15.91
CA PHE A 67 38.57 49.76 15.46
C PHE A 67 37.11 49.89 15.83
N ILE A 68 36.31 49.21 15.04
CA ILE A 68 34.90 48.87 15.35
C ILE A 68 34.79 47.33 15.23
N ILE A 69 34.56 46.64 16.37
CA ILE A 69 34.37 45.20 16.44
C ILE A 69 32.90 44.94 16.63
N LEU A 70 32.29 44.18 15.73
CA LEU A 70 30.94 43.65 15.90
C LEU A 70 31.03 42.33 16.68
N LEU A 71 30.36 42.27 17.82
CA LEU A 71 30.36 41.08 18.68
C LEU A 71 29.41 39.99 18.18
N GLY A 72 28.76 40.22 17.03
CA GLY A 72 27.70 39.38 16.50
C GLY A 72 26.36 39.71 17.17
N ASP A 73 25.30 39.34 16.56
CA ASP A 73 24.00 39.33 17.21
C ASP A 73 24.04 38.35 18.38
N VAL A 74 23.38 38.74 19.50
CA VAL A 74 23.02 37.77 20.54
C VAL A 74 22.43 36.59 19.80
N LEU A 75 22.95 35.39 20.06
CA LEU A 75 22.50 34.16 19.47
C LEU A 75 20.95 34.11 19.50
N ASN A 76 20.35 34.74 18.52
CA ASN A 76 18.91 34.56 18.29
C ASN A 76 18.74 33.17 17.72
N ILE A 77 18.74 32.17 18.63
CA ILE A 77 18.30 30.81 18.31
C ILE A 77 16.80 30.83 18.06
N GLY A 78 16.24 32.02 17.76
CA GLY A 78 14.88 32.23 17.32
C GLY A 78 14.67 31.63 15.95
N THR A 79 13.47 31.59 15.52
CA THR A 79 12.98 30.98 14.27
C THR A 79 13.98 31.02 13.15
N PRO A 80 14.38 29.88 12.56
CA PRO A 80 15.15 29.88 11.33
C PRO A 80 14.46 30.79 10.30
N SER A 81 15.24 31.58 9.57
CA SER A 81 14.69 32.34 8.44
C SER A 81 14.03 31.37 7.43
N ASP A 82 13.08 31.88 6.67
CA ASP A 82 12.43 31.09 5.62
C ASP A 82 13.48 30.37 4.75
N ASN A 83 13.30 29.05 4.60
CA ASN A 83 14.27 28.14 3.97
C ASN A 83 15.64 28.02 4.68
N GLY A 84 15.81 28.53 5.90
CA GLY A 84 17.05 28.42 6.66
C GLY A 84 17.34 27.02 7.20
N VAL A 85 16.33 26.14 7.28
CA VAL A 85 16.50 24.73 7.66
C VAL A 85 16.64 23.90 6.40
N VAL A 86 17.86 23.66 5.97
CA VAL A 86 18.17 22.76 4.86
C VAL A 86 18.44 21.34 5.39
N THR A 87 18.43 20.34 4.51
CA THR A 87 18.66 18.93 4.89
C THR A 87 19.96 18.76 5.70
N ALA A 88 21.03 19.48 5.37
CA ALA A 88 22.31 19.45 6.08
C ALA A 88 22.23 20.04 7.51
N SER A 89 21.20 20.84 7.80
CA SER A 89 20.98 21.41 9.14
C SER A 89 20.29 20.44 10.09
N ILE A 90 19.79 19.32 9.59
CA ILE A 90 19.13 18.26 10.37
C ILE A 90 20.09 17.09 10.48
N ALA A 91 20.62 16.85 11.67
CA ALA A 91 21.51 15.72 11.91
C ALA A 91 20.80 14.39 11.60
N ALA A 92 21.55 13.37 11.18
CA ALA A 92 21.01 12.03 10.97
C ALA A 92 20.28 11.55 12.24
N ASN A 93 19.09 10.98 12.09
CA ASN A 93 18.21 10.50 13.16
C ASN A 93 17.68 11.59 14.15
N ALA A 94 17.83 12.88 13.81
CA ALA A 94 17.33 13.97 14.66
C ALA A 94 15.81 14.07 14.71
N VAL A 95 15.11 13.65 13.63
CA VAL A 95 13.65 13.63 13.56
C VAL A 95 13.15 12.25 13.98
N THR A 96 12.67 12.15 15.20
CA THR A 96 12.07 10.92 15.77
C THR A 96 10.56 11.08 15.85
N GLY A 97 9.84 10.00 16.15
CA GLY A 97 8.37 10.05 16.35
C GLY A 97 7.94 11.09 17.38
N ALA A 98 8.75 11.34 18.42
CA ALA A 98 8.48 12.38 19.43
C ALA A 98 8.62 13.82 18.90
N LYS A 99 9.23 14.00 17.73
CA LYS A 99 9.40 15.31 17.07
C LYS A 99 8.34 15.57 16.00
N LEU A 100 7.57 14.54 15.63
CA LEU A 100 6.42 14.69 14.73
C LEU A 100 5.19 15.00 15.55
N ASN A 101 4.46 16.07 15.17
CA ASN A 101 3.15 16.33 15.73
C ASN A 101 2.18 15.20 15.31
N THR A 102 1.25 14.83 16.17
CA THR A 102 0.16 13.90 15.83
C THR A 102 -0.65 14.35 14.61
N ASP A 103 -0.68 15.66 14.35
CA ASP A 103 -1.38 16.27 13.22
C ASP A 103 -0.69 16.07 11.87
N VAL A 104 0.53 15.56 11.84
CA VAL A 104 1.26 15.32 10.57
C VAL A 104 0.48 14.42 9.61
N ILE A 105 -0.41 13.60 10.14
CA ILE A 105 -1.34 12.75 9.38
C ILE A 105 -2.77 13.26 9.55
N SER A 106 -3.24 13.44 10.79
CA SER A 106 -4.65 13.71 11.08
C SER A 106 -5.14 15.09 10.62
N ALA A 107 -4.25 16.07 10.46
CA ALA A 107 -4.58 17.38 9.90
C ALA A 107 -4.57 17.43 8.37
N GLN A 108 -4.19 16.34 7.68
CA GLN A 108 -4.22 16.32 6.22
C GLN A 108 -5.65 16.14 5.71
N THR A 109 -5.91 16.61 4.50
CA THR A 109 -7.19 16.36 3.84
C THR A 109 -7.39 14.86 3.65
N ALA A 110 -8.53 14.33 4.13
CA ALA A 110 -8.85 12.92 3.98
C ALA A 110 -8.97 12.53 2.50
N LEU A 111 -8.36 11.42 2.11
CA LEU A 111 -8.63 10.80 0.83
C LEU A 111 -10.07 10.24 0.86
N ALA A 112 -10.96 10.78 0.02
CA ALA A 112 -12.39 10.43 0.00
C ALA A 112 -12.72 9.23 -0.89
N ALA A 113 -11.72 8.55 -1.42
CA ALA A 113 -11.86 7.39 -2.31
C ALA A 113 -10.89 6.27 -1.89
N GLU A 114 -11.07 5.08 -2.46
CA GLU A 114 -10.09 4.01 -2.31
C GLU A 114 -8.73 4.46 -2.88
N PRO A 115 -7.61 4.20 -2.17
CA PRO A 115 -6.29 4.52 -2.69
C PRO A 115 -6.04 3.82 -4.03
N ALA A 116 -5.34 4.48 -4.93
CA ALA A 116 -4.86 3.86 -6.16
C ALA A 116 -3.77 2.82 -5.84
N ASP A 117 -3.62 1.80 -6.68
CA ASP A 117 -2.62 0.74 -6.49
C ASP A 117 -1.19 1.27 -6.39
N THR A 118 -0.93 2.45 -6.94
CA THR A 118 0.36 3.16 -6.94
C THR A 118 0.53 4.16 -5.79
N ASP A 119 -0.49 4.35 -4.94
CA ASP A 119 -0.36 5.19 -3.75
C ASP A 119 0.59 4.54 -2.75
N GLU A 120 1.47 5.33 -2.17
CA GLU A 120 2.58 4.83 -1.38
C GLU A 120 2.38 5.08 0.11
N PHE A 121 2.76 4.10 0.92
CA PHE A 121 2.77 4.18 2.38
C PHE A 121 4.20 4.05 2.90
N LEU A 122 4.47 4.75 3.99
CA LEU A 122 5.76 4.69 4.66
C LEU A 122 5.74 3.57 5.70
N ILE A 123 6.70 2.64 5.62
CA ILE A 123 6.83 1.52 6.54
C ILE A 123 8.24 1.42 7.13
N SER A 124 8.36 0.78 8.28
CA SER A 124 9.65 0.36 8.83
C SER A 124 9.87 -1.12 8.52
N ASP A 125 10.81 -1.43 7.63
CA ASP A 125 11.24 -2.78 7.30
C ASP A 125 12.56 -3.09 8.01
N ALA A 126 12.50 -3.93 9.04
CA ALA A 126 13.62 -4.29 9.88
C ALA A 126 14.43 -3.06 10.40
N GLY A 127 13.72 -1.97 10.75
CA GLY A 127 14.33 -0.73 11.23
C GLY A 127 14.77 0.23 10.13
N THR A 128 14.61 -0.13 8.86
CA THR A 128 14.88 0.76 7.73
C THR A 128 13.57 1.33 7.20
N LEU A 129 13.52 2.65 7.03
CA LEU A 129 12.36 3.33 6.49
C LEU A 129 12.26 3.05 4.97
N LYS A 130 11.14 2.50 4.54
CA LYS A 130 10.85 2.19 3.13
C LYS A 130 9.46 2.66 2.76
N ARG A 131 9.19 2.79 1.49
CA ARG A 131 7.85 2.95 0.94
C ARG A 131 7.30 1.61 0.46
N ILE A 132 6.00 1.45 0.50
CA ILE A 132 5.27 0.31 -0.07
C ILE A 132 4.03 0.82 -0.80
N ASP A 133 3.76 0.29 -1.99
CA ASP A 133 2.56 0.64 -2.74
C ASP A 133 1.32 0.00 -2.11
N TYR A 134 0.16 0.65 -2.23
CA TYR A 134 -1.12 0.15 -1.73
C TYR A 134 -1.46 -1.23 -2.28
N SER A 135 -1.07 -1.52 -3.53
CA SER A 135 -1.26 -2.84 -4.15
C SER A 135 -0.73 -4.01 -3.33
N TYR A 136 0.30 -3.79 -2.50
CA TYR A 136 0.92 -4.82 -1.66
C TYR A 136 0.31 -4.93 -0.25
N ILE A 137 -0.45 -3.93 0.20
CA ILE A 137 -1.04 -3.90 1.55
C ILE A 137 -2.56 -3.98 1.54
N LYS A 138 -3.20 -3.72 0.41
CA LYS A 138 -4.64 -3.94 0.28
C LYS A 138 -4.94 -5.41 0.53
N GLY A 139 -5.91 -5.70 1.41
CA GLY A 139 -6.34 -7.06 1.69
C GLY A 139 -6.76 -7.75 0.40
N GLY A 140 -6.15 -8.87 0.09
CA GLY A 140 -6.58 -9.69 -1.02
C GLY A 140 -7.97 -10.26 -0.70
N GLY A 141 -9.01 -9.72 -1.33
CA GLY A 141 -10.31 -10.37 -1.39
C GLY A 141 -10.21 -11.70 -2.16
N ILE A 142 -11.34 -12.30 -2.49
CA ILE A 142 -11.37 -13.46 -3.38
C ILE A 142 -10.81 -13.04 -4.75
N THR A 143 -9.68 -13.62 -5.14
CA THR A 143 -8.97 -13.27 -6.38
C THR A 143 -9.38 -14.13 -7.56
N GLU A 144 -9.95 -15.32 -7.30
CA GLU A 144 -10.48 -16.24 -8.30
C GLU A 144 -11.78 -16.85 -7.80
N ALA A 145 -12.85 -16.73 -8.56
CA ALA A 145 -14.10 -17.46 -8.37
C ALA A 145 -14.74 -17.74 -9.72
N ASP A 146 -15.22 -18.96 -9.92
CA ASP A 146 -15.81 -19.39 -11.18
C ASP A 146 -16.88 -20.47 -10.93
N MET A 147 -17.81 -20.60 -11.85
CA MET A 147 -18.85 -21.61 -11.78
C MET A 147 -19.15 -22.17 -13.18
N TYR A 148 -19.27 -23.48 -13.25
CA TYR A 148 -19.79 -24.22 -14.39
C TYR A 148 -21.09 -24.90 -14.03
N ARG A 149 -21.94 -25.17 -15.01
CA ARG A 149 -23.16 -25.95 -14.87
C ARG A 149 -23.24 -27.07 -15.91
N MET A 150 -24.08 -28.04 -15.65
CA MET A 150 -24.49 -29.00 -16.65
C MET A 150 -25.69 -28.45 -17.45
N THR A 151 -25.61 -28.53 -18.78
CA THR A 151 -26.64 -28.02 -19.71
C THR A 151 -27.67 -29.07 -20.10
N ALA A 152 -27.36 -30.33 -19.89
CA ALA A 152 -28.26 -31.45 -20.17
C ALA A 152 -28.05 -32.60 -19.19
N ASN A 153 -29.04 -33.48 -19.07
CA ASN A 153 -28.98 -34.59 -18.12
C ASN A 153 -27.86 -35.58 -18.45
N LEU A 154 -27.20 -36.08 -17.40
CA LEU A 154 -26.31 -37.23 -17.46
C LEU A 154 -27.05 -38.48 -17.02
N THR A 155 -27.14 -39.49 -17.90
CA THR A 155 -27.92 -40.69 -17.70
C THR A 155 -27.09 -41.99 -17.61
N SER A 156 -25.78 -41.86 -17.55
CA SER A 156 -24.84 -42.99 -17.50
C SER A 156 -23.60 -42.66 -16.69
N ASN A 157 -22.81 -43.68 -16.38
CA ASN A 157 -21.49 -43.50 -15.74
C ASN A 157 -20.58 -42.56 -16.54
N ALA A 158 -19.88 -41.70 -15.84
CA ALA A 158 -18.91 -40.79 -16.43
C ALA A 158 -17.69 -40.59 -15.49
N ASP A 159 -16.51 -40.76 -16.01
CA ASP A 159 -15.22 -40.49 -15.32
C ASP A 159 -14.19 -39.97 -16.31
N PRO A 160 -14.05 -38.64 -16.47
CA PRO A 160 -14.85 -37.57 -15.84
C PRO A 160 -16.22 -37.33 -16.50
N ILE A 161 -17.06 -36.50 -15.86
CA ILE A 161 -18.19 -35.87 -16.54
C ILE A 161 -17.59 -34.89 -17.55
N SER A 162 -17.65 -35.25 -18.84
CA SER A 162 -16.86 -34.58 -19.90
C SER A 162 -17.71 -33.80 -20.92
N SER A 163 -19.01 -33.96 -20.90
CA SER A 163 -19.93 -33.33 -21.85
C SER A 163 -20.99 -32.53 -21.14
N ASN A 164 -21.70 -31.67 -21.89
CA ASN A 164 -22.78 -30.81 -21.40
C ASN A 164 -22.37 -29.92 -20.26
N LEU A 165 -21.15 -29.38 -20.33
CA LEU A 165 -20.59 -28.46 -19.35
C LEU A 165 -20.37 -27.10 -19.99
N GLU A 166 -20.96 -26.06 -19.39
CA GLU A 166 -20.70 -24.69 -19.77
C GLU A 166 -20.35 -23.84 -18.55
N ARG A 167 -19.62 -22.75 -18.76
CA ARG A 167 -19.50 -21.72 -17.71
C ARG A 167 -20.82 -21.01 -17.60
N VAL A 168 -21.29 -20.76 -16.38
CA VAL A 168 -22.53 -20.01 -16.16
C VAL A 168 -22.44 -18.65 -16.84
N ASP A 169 -23.44 -18.32 -17.66
CA ASP A 169 -23.49 -17.14 -18.52
C ASP A 169 -24.70 -16.23 -18.26
N ASP A 170 -25.45 -16.50 -17.20
CA ASP A 170 -26.57 -15.64 -16.79
C ASP A 170 -26.12 -14.21 -16.54
N ALA A 171 -26.94 -13.23 -16.90
CA ALA A 171 -26.60 -11.82 -16.80
C ALA A 171 -26.25 -11.34 -15.37
N THR A 172 -26.66 -12.08 -14.35
CA THR A 172 -26.39 -11.82 -12.93
C THR A 172 -25.17 -12.57 -12.41
N PHE A 173 -24.58 -13.46 -13.21
CA PHE A 173 -23.36 -14.18 -12.86
C PHE A 173 -22.13 -13.31 -13.14
N GLY A 174 -21.20 -13.32 -12.20
CA GLY A 174 -19.89 -12.66 -12.33
C GLY A 174 -18.77 -13.59 -11.95
N LYS A 175 -17.82 -13.82 -12.86
CA LYS A 175 -16.56 -14.50 -12.60
C LYS A 175 -15.59 -13.49 -11.97
N ILE A 176 -14.81 -13.91 -10.97
CA ILE A 176 -13.69 -13.13 -10.41
C ILE A 176 -12.39 -13.71 -10.97
N GLY A 177 -11.49 -12.86 -11.43
CA GLY A 177 -10.19 -13.25 -11.98
C GLY A 177 -10.28 -13.96 -13.33
N THR A 178 -9.31 -14.82 -13.62
CA THR A 178 -9.25 -15.61 -14.87
C THR A 178 -10.23 -16.78 -14.84
N GLY A 179 -10.50 -17.33 -13.65
CA GLY A 179 -11.33 -18.51 -13.46
C GLY A 179 -10.60 -19.80 -13.84
N VAL A 180 -11.35 -20.91 -13.82
CA VAL A 180 -10.84 -22.24 -14.22
C VAL A 180 -11.10 -22.50 -15.70
N THR A 181 -10.29 -23.34 -16.34
CA THR A 181 -10.53 -23.81 -17.69
C THR A 181 -11.01 -25.26 -17.66
N ASN A 182 -12.03 -25.57 -18.46
CA ASN A 182 -12.51 -26.94 -18.63
C ASN A 182 -12.02 -27.50 -19.97
N SER A 183 -11.42 -28.67 -19.94
CA SER A 183 -11.09 -29.45 -21.12
C SER A 183 -11.63 -30.86 -20.93
N SER A 184 -12.74 -31.18 -21.60
CA SER A 184 -13.37 -32.50 -21.54
C SER A 184 -13.57 -33.02 -20.11
N GLY A 185 -14.10 -32.19 -19.20
CA GLY A 185 -14.37 -32.55 -17.81
C GLY A 185 -13.17 -32.49 -16.86
N THR A 186 -12.00 -32.06 -17.35
CA THR A 186 -10.84 -31.79 -16.53
C THR A 186 -10.70 -30.29 -16.32
N PHE A 187 -10.79 -29.85 -15.07
CA PHE A 187 -10.71 -28.45 -14.68
C PHE A 187 -9.30 -28.10 -14.25
N SER A 188 -8.75 -27.03 -14.83
CA SER A 188 -7.41 -26.50 -14.57
C SER A 188 -7.49 -25.10 -13.98
N PHE A 189 -6.61 -24.79 -13.05
CA PHE A 189 -6.56 -23.52 -12.34
C PHE A 189 -5.66 -22.51 -13.05
N ALA A 190 -6.03 -21.23 -13.01
CA ALA A 190 -5.22 -20.16 -13.56
C ALA A 190 -4.06 -19.75 -12.63
N SER A 191 -4.23 -19.92 -11.31
CA SER A 191 -3.23 -19.57 -10.30
C SER A 191 -3.09 -20.67 -9.25
N THR A 192 -1.94 -20.72 -8.57
CA THR A 192 -1.77 -21.53 -7.37
C THR A 192 -2.56 -20.97 -6.22
N GLY A 193 -2.96 -21.80 -5.24
CA GLY A 193 -3.71 -21.37 -4.09
C GLY A 193 -4.47 -22.50 -3.42
N LEU A 194 -5.03 -22.20 -2.26
CA LEU A 194 -6.01 -23.05 -1.58
C LEU A 194 -7.40 -22.73 -2.14
N TYR A 195 -8.05 -23.71 -2.72
CA TYR A 195 -9.38 -23.58 -3.33
C TYR A 195 -10.43 -24.33 -2.52
N LEU A 196 -11.62 -23.71 -2.38
CA LEU A 196 -12.84 -24.43 -2.09
C LEU A 196 -13.43 -24.92 -3.40
N ILE A 197 -13.58 -26.23 -3.55
CA ILE A 197 -14.25 -26.87 -4.69
C ILE A 197 -15.55 -27.42 -4.19
N GLN A 198 -16.65 -27.08 -4.87
CA GLN A 198 -17.99 -27.54 -4.53
C GLN A 198 -18.73 -28.02 -5.77
N MET A 199 -19.47 -29.10 -5.64
CA MET A 199 -20.44 -29.56 -6.59
C MET A 199 -21.80 -29.64 -5.90
N ASN A 200 -22.78 -28.95 -6.44
CA ASN A 200 -24.19 -29.15 -6.10
C ASN A 200 -24.85 -29.90 -7.26
N TYR A 201 -25.62 -30.89 -6.96
CA TYR A 201 -26.27 -31.67 -8.01
C TYR A 201 -27.67 -32.13 -7.60
N THR A 202 -28.53 -32.20 -8.60
CA THR A 202 -29.87 -32.78 -8.48
C THR A 202 -29.93 -34.07 -9.28
N VAL A 203 -30.42 -35.14 -8.68
CA VAL A 203 -30.69 -36.40 -9.38
C VAL A 203 -32.18 -36.70 -9.40
N GLU A 204 -32.62 -37.28 -10.50
CA GLU A 204 -33.89 -37.93 -10.65
C GLU A 204 -33.67 -39.43 -10.76
N TYR A 205 -34.43 -40.23 -10.06
CA TYR A 205 -34.32 -41.67 -10.15
C TYR A 205 -35.69 -42.36 -10.18
N ALA A 206 -35.72 -43.53 -10.81
CA ALA A 206 -36.89 -44.38 -10.88
C ALA A 206 -36.48 -45.84 -10.66
N GLY A 207 -36.91 -46.42 -9.55
CA GLY A 207 -36.65 -47.83 -9.25
C GLY A 207 -35.69 -48.02 -8.08
N THR A 208 -35.16 -49.24 -7.97
CA THR A 208 -34.18 -49.60 -6.93
C THR A 208 -32.78 -49.55 -7.51
N ASP A 209 -31.95 -48.69 -6.98
CA ASP A 209 -30.56 -48.66 -7.40
C ASP A 209 -29.68 -47.97 -6.35
N SER A 210 -28.40 -47.97 -6.62
CA SER A 210 -27.42 -47.15 -5.90
C SER A 210 -26.65 -46.34 -6.90
N TYR A 211 -26.25 -45.13 -6.54
CA TYR A 211 -25.37 -44.33 -7.36
C TYR A 211 -24.28 -43.67 -6.54
N ASN A 212 -23.17 -43.36 -7.20
CA ASN A 212 -22.07 -42.67 -6.57
C ASN A 212 -21.72 -41.43 -7.38
N VAL A 213 -21.40 -40.36 -6.68
CA VAL A 213 -20.89 -39.12 -7.25
C VAL A 213 -19.59 -38.77 -6.55
N TYR A 214 -18.56 -38.46 -7.32
CA TYR A 214 -17.21 -38.20 -6.82
C TYR A 214 -16.68 -36.87 -7.30
N LEU A 215 -15.96 -36.21 -6.40
CA LEU A 215 -15.01 -35.15 -6.68
C LEU A 215 -13.62 -35.75 -6.59
N LYS A 216 -12.86 -35.68 -7.69
CA LYS A 216 -11.52 -36.27 -7.79
C LYS A 216 -10.50 -35.19 -8.06
N GLY A 217 -9.30 -35.33 -7.50
CA GLY A 217 -8.18 -34.43 -7.71
C GLY A 217 -6.90 -35.16 -8.03
N THR A 218 -5.99 -34.46 -8.67
CA THR A 218 -4.64 -34.94 -8.98
C THR A 218 -3.59 -33.88 -8.67
N SER A 219 -2.41 -34.31 -8.29
CA SER A 219 -1.21 -33.46 -8.18
C SER A 219 -0.15 -33.75 -9.25
N ASP A 220 -0.34 -34.77 -10.09
CA ASP A 220 0.60 -35.23 -11.11
C ASP A 220 0.02 -35.22 -12.53
N ASN A 221 -1.26 -34.82 -12.68
CA ASN A 221 -2.02 -34.83 -13.94
C ASN A 221 -2.17 -36.25 -14.56
N SER A 222 -2.00 -37.31 -13.80
CA SER A 222 -2.12 -38.69 -14.28
C SER A 222 -3.04 -39.53 -13.39
N SER A 223 -2.81 -39.58 -12.10
CA SER A 223 -3.58 -40.34 -11.13
C SER A 223 -4.59 -39.43 -10.42
N TYR A 224 -5.85 -39.81 -10.41
CA TYR A 224 -6.94 -39.03 -9.81
C TYR A 224 -7.50 -39.77 -8.60
N ASP A 225 -7.28 -39.19 -7.40
CA ASP A 225 -7.81 -39.71 -6.15
C ASP A 225 -9.18 -39.12 -5.84
N VAL A 226 -10.02 -39.89 -5.17
CA VAL A 226 -11.31 -39.41 -4.65
C VAL A 226 -11.06 -38.50 -3.45
N LEU A 227 -11.40 -37.23 -3.55
CA LEU A 227 -11.28 -36.24 -2.48
C LEU A 227 -12.57 -36.11 -1.68
N ALA A 228 -13.72 -36.24 -2.34
CA ALA A 228 -15.04 -36.27 -1.71
C ALA A 228 -15.98 -37.16 -2.54
N GLY A 229 -16.94 -37.81 -1.89
CA GLY A 229 -17.89 -38.66 -2.59
C GLY A 229 -19.17 -38.89 -1.80
N ASN A 230 -20.28 -38.97 -2.51
CA ASN A 230 -21.57 -39.43 -2.00
C ASN A 230 -21.89 -40.80 -2.58
N VAL A 231 -22.29 -41.72 -1.72
CA VAL A 231 -22.81 -43.04 -2.08
C VAL A 231 -24.26 -43.10 -1.60
N MET A 232 -25.17 -43.21 -2.53
CA MET A 232 -26.60 -43.17 -2.24
C MET A 232 -27.25 -44.51 -2.60
N TYR A 233 -28.13 -44.98 -1.73
CA TYR A 233 -28.97 -46.13 -1.97
C TYR A 233 -30.41 -45.69 -2.08
N ILE A 234 -31.09 -46.11 -3.17
CA ILE A 234 -32.47 -45.77 -3.47
C ILE A 234 -33.36 -46.98 -3.15
N PRO A 235 -34.28 -46.86 -2.17
CA PRO A 235 -35.24 -47.94 -1.87
C PRO A 235 -36.14 -48.21 -3.07
N SER A 236 -36.60 -49.46 -3.22
CA SER A 236 -37.45 -49.90 -4.31
C SER A 236 -38.81 -49.16 -4.33
N GLY A 237 -39.28 -48.84 -5.53
CA GLY A 237 -40.62 -48.29 -5.76
C GLY A 237 -40.75 -46.79 -5.62
N LEU A 238 -39.65 -46.07 -5.42
CA LEU A 238 -39.61 -44.61 -5.35
C LEU A 238 -39.18 -44.05 -6.71
N SER A 239 -39.82 -42.94 -7.07
CA SER A 239 -39.41 -42.09 -8.21
C SER A 239 -39.51 -40.66 -7.73
N HIS A 240 -38.41 -39.98 -7.56
CA HIS A 240 -38.39 -38.58 -7.13
C HIS A 240 -37.04 -37.90 -7.41
N TYR A 241 -36.97 -36.63 -7.05
CA TYR A 241 -35.79 -35.80 -7.15
C TYR A 241 -35.13 -35.63 -5.78
N GLU A 242 -33.79 -35.68 -5.75
CA GLU A 242 -32.98 -35.34 -4.57
C GLU A 242 -31.87 -34.38 -4.99
N ALA A 243 -31.54 -33.46 -4.08
CA ALA A 243 -30.43 -32.52 -4.25
C ALA A 243 -29.36 -32.77 -3.17
N HIS A 244 -28.13 -32.80 -3.60
CA HIS A 244 -26.97 -33.10 -2.74
C HIS A 244 -25.81 -32.16 -3.05
N SER A 245 -24.81 -32.13 -2.17
CA SER A 245 -23.57 -31.41 -2.39
C SER A 245 -22.36 -32.24 -2.02
N LEU A 246 -21.25 -31.97 -2.71
CA LEU A 246 -19.90 -32.41 -2.39
C LEU A 246 -19.02 -31.18 -2.27
N GLN A 247 -18.09 -31.18 -1.33
CA GLN A 247 -17.10 -30.11 -1.25
C GLN A 247 -15.79 -30.62 -0.66
N THR A 248 -14.71 -29.93 -1.01
CA THR A 248 -13.38 -30.18 -0.44
C THR A 248 -12.53 -28.92 -0.53
N PHE A 249 -11.50 -28.85 0.31
CA PHE A 249 -10.39 -27.95 0.05
C PHE A 249 -9.38 -28.63 -0.86
N PHE A 250 -8.84 -27.88 -1.80
CA PHE A 250 -7.84 -28.36 -2.75
C PHE A 250 -6.67 -27.39 -2.81
N ASN A 251 -5.48 -27.84 -2.41
CA ASN A 251 -4.27 -27.04 -2.46
C ASN A 251 -3.59 -27.18 -3.79
N CYS A 252 -3.78 -26.21 -4.67
CA CYS A 252 -3.14 -26.16 -5.99
C CYS A 252 -1.75 -25.51 -5.87
N THR A 253 -0.71 -26.31 -5.73
CA THR A 253 0.69 -25.83 -5.67
C THR A 253 1.34 -25.72 -7.06
N ASN A 254 0.76 -26.33 -8.10
CA ASN A 254 1.25 -26.27 -9.46
C ASN A 254 0.09 -26.37 -10.46
N THR A 255 -0.16 -25.28 -11.19
CA THR A 255 -1.28 -25.19 -12.14
C THR A 255 -1.14 -26.14 -13.36
N SER A 256 0.06 -26.62 -13.67
CA SER A 256 0.29 -27.56 -14.79
C SER A 256 -0.14 -28.97 -14.43
N THR A 257 -0.02 -29.38 -13.17
CA THR A 257 -0.24 -30.76 -12.72
C THR A 257 -1.49 -30.94 -11.87
N HIS A 258 -1.87 -29.92 -11.09
CA HIS A 258 -3.02 -30.01 -10.19
C HIS A 258 -4.32 -29.76 -10.95
N LYS A 259 -5.22 -30.77 -10.98
CA LYS A 259 -6.48 -30.73 -11.72
C LYS A 259 -7.60 -31.33 -10.88
N ILE A 260 -8.83 -30.95 -11.22
CA ILE A 260 -10.05 -31.48 -10.62
C ILE A 260 -10.91 -32.15 -11.72
N ARG A 261 -11.57 -33.23 -11.35
CA ARG A 261 -12.58 -33.93 -12.13
C ARG A 261 -13.79 -34.26 -11.26
N PHE A 262 -14.93 -34.34 -11.89
CA PHE A 262 -16.16 -34.86 -11.28
C PHE A 262 -16.55 -36.14 -12.01
N ALA A 263 -17.00 -37.15 -11.27
CA ALA A 263 -17.27 -38.46 -11.82
C ALA A 263 -18.53 -39.07 -11.21
N THR A 264 -19.13 -39.99 -11.93
CA THR A 264 -20.27 -40.81 -11.48
C THR A 264 -19.98 -42.27 -11.73
N SER A 265 -20.55 -43.14 -10.87
CA SER A 265 -20.62 -44.59 -11.10
C SER A 265 -21.93 -45.15 -10.62
N SER A 266 -22.27 -46.34 -11.10
CA SER A 266 -23.54 -47.03 -10.81
C SER A 266 -24.77 -46.20 -11.22
N PHE A 267 -24.64 -45.42 -12.31
CA PHE A 267 -25.76 -44.64 -12.89
C PHE A 267 -26.57 -45.53 -13.83
N SER A 268 -27.51 -46.32 -13.27
CA SER A 268 -28.52 -47.01 -14.01
C SER A 268 -29.89 -46.59 -13.42
N ASN A 269 -30.83 -46.16 -14.24
CA ASN A 269 -32.10 -45.56 -13.83
C ASN A 269 -31.94 -44.27 -12.94
N VAL A 270 -30.80 -43.60 -13.04
CA VAL A 270 -30.50 -42.36 -12.37
C VAL A 270 -30.10 -41.30 -13.39
N ASN A 271 -30.72 -40.14 -13.33
CA ASN A 271 -30.43 -39.00 -14.18
C ASN A 271 -29.93 -37.83 -13.34
N MET A 272 -28.67 -37.43 -13.48
CA MET A 272 -28.20 -36.15 -12.93
C MET A 272 -28.74 -35.05 -13.82
N GLN A 273 -29.43 -34.09 -13.22
CA GLN A 273 -30.19 -33.08 -13.94
C GLN A 273 -29.30 -31.94 -14.42
N GLY A 274 -29.39 -31.60 -15.69
CA GLY A 274 -28.76 -30.42 -16.28
C GLY A 274 -29.82 -29.45 -16.80
N ASP A 275 -29.49 -28.19 -16.94
CA ASP A 275 -30.34 -27.15 -17.47
C ASP A 275 -29.49 -25.98 -18.00
N THR A 276 -29.92 -25.34 -19.08
CA THR A 276 -29.24 -24.18 -19.67
C THR A 276 -29.63 -22.86 -19.00
N ASP A 277 -30.77 -22.82 -18.32
CA ASP A 277 -31.34 -21.58 -17.80
C ASP A 277 -31.07 -21.40 -16.30
N TYR A 278 -30.86 -22.51 -15.55
CA TYR A 278 -30.56 -22.44 -14.13
C TYR A 278 -29.68 -23.59 -13.62
N ASN A 279 -29.04 -23.39 -12.52
CA ASN A 279 -27.94 -24.24 -12.00
C ASN A 279 -28.46 -25.47 -11.23
N ARG A 280 -29.10 -26.44 -11.88
CA ARG A 280 -29.52 -27.71 -11.25
C ARG A 280 -28.35 -28.53 -10.78
N THR A 281 -27.33 -28.67 -11.63
CA THR A 281 -26.06 -29.27 -11.28
C THR A 281 -24.97 -28.28 -11.67
N ASN A 282 -24.16 -27.89 -10.67
CA ASN A 282 -23.11 -26.89 -10.85
C ASN A 282 -21.83 -27.25 -10.13
N PHE A 283 -20.74 -26.66 -10.59
CA PHE A 283 -19.38 -26.86 -10.12
C PHE A 283 -18.77 -25.50 -9.80
N THR A 284 -18.49 -25.24 -8.53
CA THR A 284 -17.99 -23.94 -8.03
C THR A 284 -16.55 -24.07 -7.61
N PHE A 285 -15.75 -23.07 -7.94
CA PHE A 285 -14.33 -22.96 -7.65
C PHE A 285 -14.06 -21.59 -7.03
N ILE A 286 -13.58 -21.53 -5.80
CA ILE A 286 -13.27 -20.27 -5.10
C ILE A 286 -11.89 -20.38 -4.51
N ARG A 287 -10.99 -19.47 -4.90
CA ARG A 287 -9.66 -19.36 -4.30
C ARG A 287 -9.78 -18.62 -2.96
N LEU A 288 -9.40 -19.27 -1.88
CA LEU A 288 -9.47 -18.74 -0.52
C LEU A 288 -8.21 -17.96 -0.13
N GLY A 289 -7.08 -18.30 -0.71
CA GLY A 289 -5.79 -17.70 -0.37
C GLY A 289 -4.64 -18.40 -1.09
N ASP A 290 -3.42 -18.14 -0.63
CA ASP A 290 -2.21 -18.74 -1.20
C ASP A 290 -2.14 -20.24 -0.90
N SER A 291 -1.39 -20.97 -1.72
CA SER A 291 -1.09 -22.40 -1.50
C SER A 291 -0.26 -22.58 -0.23
N VAL A 292 -0.56 -23.61 0.53
CA VAL A 292 0.11 -23.97 1.78
C VAL A 292 1.01 -25.20 1.60
#